data_86756d1539782d4f2fa53831c64ae748
#
_entry.id   86756d1539782d4f2fa53831c64ae748
#
_cell.length_a   1.000
_cell.length_b   1.000
_cell.length_c   1.000
_cell.angle_alpha   90.00
_cell.angle_beta   90.00
_cell.angle_gamma   90.00
#
_symmetry.space_group_name_H-M   'P 1'
#
loop_
_entity.id
_entity.type
_entity.pdbx_description
1 polymer ?
#
loop_
_entity_poly.entity_id
_entity_poly.type
_entity_poly.pdbx_seq_one_letter_code
_entity_poly.pdbx_strand_id
1 'polypeptide(L)'
;MSAQAPVRPDVWAAYKSAGDRHLRDEIIVRYLPLVKYVAGRVAISLPPHVDVDDLVSSGIFGLMEAIERYDPSRGVKFETYAVARIRGAIIDGLRALDWVPSGVRQKARAVERAYAKVESELGRSATDEEIALELGMSPEAFARHLSTLSGTILVSLDELWVTEVEGDDGIRAIDMIEDPAAADPERLVEIEDRKRVLARAIDRLPERERMLVALYHYEGLTAKEISVLMGISQSRISQLHTRAMLRLRSYLARYQHDLA
;
A
#
# COMPACT_ATOMS: atom_id res chain seq x y z
N MET A 1 -5.22 13.70 14.26
CA MET A 1 -3.88 14.13 13.81
C MET A 1 -3.70 15.61 14.11
N SER A 2 -2.76 15.99 14.97
CA SER A 2 -2.35 17.40 15.08
C SER A 2 -1.50 17.70 13.84
N ALA A 3 -2.12 18.27 12.80
CA ALA A 3 -1.42 18.68 11.60
C ALA A 3 -0.45 19.79 11.99
N GLN A 4 0.85 19.48 12.04
CA GLN A 4 1.85 20.55 12.11
C GLN A 4 1.69 21.41 10.86
N ALA A 5 1.68 22.74 11.07
CA ALA A 5 1.55 23.67 9.96
C ALA A 5 2.65 23.42 8.92
N PRO A 6 2.35 23.47 7.62
CA PRO A 6 3.33 23.22 6.56
C PRO A 6 4.51 24.20 6.69
N VAL A 7 5.68 23.78 6.21
CA VAL A 7 6.86 24.67 6.14
C VAL A 7 6.52 25.84 5.23
N ARG A 8 6.79 27.06 5.70
CA ARG A 8 6.48 28.28 4.95
C ARG A 8 7.27 28.34 3.65
N PRO A 9 6.69 28.93 2.57
CA PRO A 9 7.34 29.05 1.27
C PRO A 9 8.70 29.77 1.31
N ASP A 10 8.87 30.72 2.23
CA ASP A 10 10.11 31.47 2.42
C ASP A 10 11.26 30.55 2.91
N VAL A 11 10.99 29.60 3.77
CA VAL A 11 11.97 28.61 4.26
C VAL A 11 12.41 27.68 3.11
N TRP A 12 11.47 27.25 2.26
CA TRP A 12 11.80 26.45 1.07
C TRP A 12 12.66 27.25 0.08
N ALA A 13 12.32 28.50 -0.18
CA ALA A 13 13.08 29.37 -1.08
C ALA A 13 14.50 29.61 -0.54
N ALA A 14 14.64 29.87 0.77
CA ALA A 14 15.94 30.06 1.41
C ALA A 14 16.78 28.79 1.34
N TYR A 15 16.20 27.61 1.63
CA TYR A 15 16.91 26.33 1.53
C TYR A 15 17.38 26.05 0.10
N LYS A 16 16.51 26.21 -0.90
CA LYS A 16 16.83 25.92 -2.30
C LYS A 16 17.86 26.88 -2.89
N SER A 17 17.94 28.12 -2.40
CA SER A 17 18.92 29.11 -2.86
C SER A 17 20.28 28.98 -2.20
N ALA A 18 20.32 28.67 -0.89
CA ALA A 18 21.56 28.68 -0.11
C ALA A 18 22.16 27.26 0.11
N GLY A 19 21.36 26.20 -0.03
CA GLY A 19 21.78 24.83 0.31
C GLY A 19 22.13 24.66 1.79
N ASP A 20 21.57 25.51 2.66
CA ASP A 20 21.91 25.54 4.08
C ASP A 20 21.49 24.27 4.80
N ARG A 21 22.47 23.60 5.43
CA ARG A 21 22.26 22.38 6.20
C ARG A 21 21.35 22.59 7.40
N HIS A 22 21.40 23.74 8.03
CA HIS A 22 20.56 24.07 9.18
C HIS A 22 19.08 24.11 8.80
N LEU A 23 18.76 24.75 7.67
CA LEU A 23 17.39 24.80 7.13
C LEU A 23 16.90 23.41 6.72
N ARG A 24 17.77 22.60 6.13
CA ARG A 24 17.45 21.20 5.81
C ARG A 24 17.08 20.41 7.07
N ASP A 25 17.90 20.51 8.10
CA ASP A 25 17.69 19.78 9.35
C ASP A 25 16.39 20.24 10.06
N GLU A 26 16.08 21.54 10.01
CA GLU A 26 14.81 22.08 10.50
C GLU A 26 13.61 21.48 9.72
N ILE A 27 13.69 21.39 8.40
CA ILE A 27 12.65 20.79 7.56
C ILE A 27 12.50 19.31 7.89
N ILE A 28 13.62 18.57 8.02
CA ILE A 28 13.59 17.13 8.40
C ILE A 28 12.86 16.95 9.72
N VAL A 29 13.26 17.66 10.78
CA VAL A 29 12.66 17.54 12.11
C VAL A 29 11.16 17.83 12.06
N ARG A 30 10.75 18.84 11.30
CA ARG A 30 9.35 19.22 11.16
C ARG A 30 8.50 18.14 10.50
N TYR A 31 9.06 17.37 9.56
CA TYR A 31 8.35 16.32 8.84
C TYR A 31 8.59 14.90 9.40
N LEU A 32 9.36 14.72 10.50
CA LEU A 32 9.48 13.42 11.17
C LEU A 32 8.13 12.78 11.55
N PRO A 33 7.11 13.52 12.03
CA PRO A 33 5.80 12.94 12.29
C PRO A 33 5.14 12.32 11.04
N LEU A 34 5.39 12.87 9.85
CA LEU A 34 4.91 12.31 8.60
C LEU A 34 5.59 10.96 8.30
N VAL A 35 6.90 10.84 8.56
CA VAL A 35 7.61 9.55 8.42
C VAL A 35 7.03 8.50 9.36
N LYS A 36 6.82 8.83 10.65
CA LYS A 36 6.20 7.93 11.62
C LYS A 36 4.79 7.50 11.21
N TYR A 37 4.01 8.42 10.66
CA TYR A 37 2.68 8.13 10.13
C TYR A 37 2.75 7.13 8.97
N VAL A 38 3.62 7.37 7.97
CA VAL A 38 3.76 6.47 6.81
C VAL A 38 4.29 5.10 7.24
N ALA A 39 5.30 5.05 8.12
CA ALA A 39 5.82 3.81 8.68
C ALA A 39 4.74 3.00 9.41
N GLY A 40 3.94 3.66 10.26
CA GLY A 40 2.83 3.03 10.98
C GLY A 40 1.73 2.50 10.05
N ARG A 41 1.54 3.11 8.88
CA ARG A 41 0.64 2.59 7.84
C ARG A 41 1.24 1.37 7.15
N VAL A 42 2.49 1.43 6.72
CA VAL A 42 3.16 0.27 6.10
C VAL A 42 3.19 -0.93 7.04
N ALA A 43 3.39 -0.71 8.33
CA ALA A 43 3.45 -1.75 9.36
C ALA A 43 2.18 -2.63 9.44
N ILE A 44 1.01 -2.19 8.95
CA ILE A 44 -0.23 -2.99 8.96
C ILE A 44 -0.07 -4.28 8.15
N SER A 45 0.73 -4.22 7.07
CA SER A 45 0.97 -5.32 6.14
C SER A 45 2.15 -6.20 6.56
N LEU A 46 2.84 -5.87 7.65
CA LEU A 46 4.08 -6.52 8.08
C LEU A 46 3.86 -7.50 9.25
N PRO A 47 4.72 -8.53 9.40
CA PRO A 47 4.67 -9.40 10.55
C PRO A 47 4.96 -8.64 11.85
N PRO A 48 4.45 -9.13 13.00
CA PRO A 48 4.64 -8.48 14.30
C PRO A 48 6.09 -8.34 14.77
N HIS A 49 7.02 -9.10 14.17
CA HIS A 49 8.44 -9.05 14.52
C HIS A 49 9.23 -7.96 13.78
N VAL A 50 8.61 -7.27 12.83
CA VAL A 50 9.24 -6.13 12.14
C VAL A 50 9.13 -4.90 13.02
N ASP A 51 10.29 -4.34 13.37
CA ASP A 51 10.32 -3.14 14.19
C ASP A 51 9.89 -1.92 13.36
N VAL A 52 8.93 -1.19 13.91
CA VAL A 52 8.46 0.06 13.28
C VAL A 52 9.55 1.12 13.24
N ASP A 53 10.48 1.10 14.19
CA ASP A 53 11.60 2.05 14.24
C ASP A 53 12.59 1.81 13.09
N ASP A 54 12.76 0.57 12.61
CA ASP A 54 13.55 0.26 11.41
C ASP A 54 12.88 0.84 10.15
N LEU A 55 11.54 0.78 10.08
CA LEU A 55 10.78 1.41 8.99
C LEU A 55 10.90 2.93 9.04
N VAL A 56 10.84 3.52 10.23
CA VAL A 56 11.05 4.98 10.41
C VAL A 56 12.44 5.36 9.95
N SER A 57 13.47 4.58 10.29
CA SER A 57 14.85 4.83 9.87
C SER A 57 14.99 4.83 8.35
N SER A 58 14.44 3.83 7.67
CA SER A 58 14.39 3.78 6.20
C SER A 58 13.59 4.95 5.62
N GLY A 59 12.46 5.29 6.24
CA GLY A 59 11.61 6.41 5.82
C GLY A 59 12.26 7.77 5.95
N ILE A 60 13.18 7.98 6.92
CA ILE A 60 13.96 9.22 7.07
C ILE A 60 14.84 9.44 5.84
N PHE A 61 15.47 8.41 5.29
CA PHE A 61 16.25 8.53 4.06
C PHE A 61 15.37 8.97 2.87
N GLY A 62 14.15 8.38 2.76
CA GLY A 62 13.18 8.80 1.76
C GLY A 62 12.70 10.25 1.93
N LEU A 63 12.55 10.72 3.18
CA LEU A 63 12.24 12.12 3.48
C LEU A 63 13.39 13.06 3.06
N MET A 64 14.64 12.68 3.37
CA MET A 64 15.82 13.47 3.00
C MET A 64 15.91 13.62 1.47
N GLU A 65 15.75 12.52 0.73
CA GLU A 65 15.72 12.55 -0.73
C GLU A 65 14.56 13.40 -1.27
N ALA A 66 13.38 13.31 -0.64
CA ALA A 66 12.24 14.13 -1.01
C ALA A 66 12.53 15.63 -0.83
N ILE A 67 13.16 16.03 0.28
CA ILE A 67 13.53 17.42 0.55
C ILE A 67 14.52 17.92 -0.50
N GLU A 68 15.51 17.13 -0.88
CA GLU A 68 16.52 17.51 -1.88
C GLU A 68 15.93 17.67 -3.28
N ARG A 69 15.01 16.78 -3.68
CA ARG A 69 14.44 16.76 -5.03
C ARG A 69 13.16 17.56 -5.20
N TYR A 70 12.54 18.02 -4.11
CA TYR A 70 11.31 18.78 -4.17
C TYR A 70 11.49 20.13 -4.87
N ASP A 71 10.58 20.42 -5.79
CA ASP A 71 10.51 21.69 -6.52
C ASP A 71 9.20 22.41 -6.18
N PRO A 72 9.25 23.49 -5.38
CA PRO A 72 8.07 24.25 -4.99
C PRO A 72 7.32 24.89 -6.17
N SER A 73 7.99 25.10 -7.31
CA SER A 73 7.40 25.76 -8.48
C SER A 73 6.35 24.90 -9.20
N ARG A 74 6.33 23.58 -8.95
CA ARG A 74 5.40 22.65 -9.57
C ARG A 74 3.98 22.66 -9.00
N GLY A 75 3.69 23.48 -7.99
CA GLY A 75 2.35 23.64 -7.40
C GLY A 75 1.83 22.44 -6.61
N VAL A 76 2.61 21.37 -6.44
CA VAL A 76 2.26 20.18 -5.64
C VAL A 76 2.68 20.43 -4.20
N LYS A 77 1.84 20.07 -3.22
CA LYS A 77 2.19 20.14 -1.80
C LYS A 77 3.33 19.18 -1.48
N PHE A 78 4.30 19.64 -0.67
CA PHE A 78 5.44 18.82 -0.27
C PHE A 78 5.01 17.51 0.38
N GLU A 79 4.00 17.53 1.25
CA GLU A 79 3.50 16.35 1.95
C GLU A 79 3.05 15.26 0.96
N THR A 80 2.35 15.63 -0.10
CA THR A 80 1.89 14.69 -1.14
C THR A 80 3.07 14.02 -1.84
N TYR A 81 4.08 14.81 -2.21
CA TYR A 81 5.30 14.32 -2.84
C TYR A 81 6.13 13.45 -1.87
N ALA A 82 6.29 13.89 -0.62
CA ALA A 82 7.11 13.22 0.39
C ALA A 82 6.54 11.85 0.80
N VAL A 83 5.19 11.72 0.93
CA VAL A 83 4.56 10.42 1.28
C VAL A 83 4.96 9.31 0.33
N ALA A 84 4.93 9.57 -0.99
CA ALA A 84 5.31 8.58 -1.99
C ALA A 84 6.80 8.19 -1.87
N ARG A 85 7.70 9.16 -1.65
CA ARG A 85 9.15 8.92 -1.50
C ARG A 85 9.48 8.19 -0.21
N ILE A 86 8.89 8.60 0.92
CA ILE A 86 9.06 7.94 2.22
C ILE A 86 8.62 6.48 2.12
N ARG A 87 7.44 6.23 1.53
CA ARG A 87 6.91 4.88 1.35
C ARG A 87 7.83 4.04 0.45
N GLY A 88 8.27 4.58 -0.68
CA GLY A 88 9.20 3.90 -1.58
C GLY A 88 10.47 3.48 -0.86
N ALA A 89 11.11 4.39 -0.12
CA ALA A 89 12.32 4.09 0.64
C ALA A 89 12.12 3.01 1.71
N ILE A 90 10.97 3.00 2.40
CA ILE A 90 10.61 1.93 3.36
C ILE A 90 10.49 0.59 2.64
N ILE A 91 9.80 0.53 1.51
CA ILE A 91 9.61 -0.70 0.73
C ILE A 91 10.94 -1.20 0.17
N ASP A 92 11.78 -0.32 -0.35
CA ASP A 92 13.10 -0.68 -0.89
C ASP A 92 14.03 -1.18 0.23
N GLY A 93 14.00 -0.57 1.42
CA GLY A 93 14.70 -1.07 2.60
C GLY A 93 14.26 -2.49 2.98
N LEU A 94 12.96 -2.75 2.96
CA LEU A 94 12.41 -4.08 3.19
C LEU A 94 12.83 -5.09 2.10
N ARG A 95 12.87 -4.70 0.83
CA ARG A 95 13.34 -5.55 -0.27
C ARG A 95 14.83 -5.88 -0.15
N ALA A 96 15.66 -4.92 0.24
CA ALA A 96 17.09 -5.11 0.42
C ALA A 96 17.43 -6.12 1.53
N LEU A 97 16.57 -6.26 2.51
CA LEU A 97 16.70 -7.23 3.60
C LEU A 97 16.30 -8.66 3.19
N ASP A 98 15.90 -8.89 1.91
CA ASP A 98 15.42 -10.18 1.33
C ASP A 98 14.45 -10.95 2.27
N TRP A 99 13.61 -10.18 2.96
CA TRP A 99 12.80 -10.65 4.07
C TRP A 99 11.58 -11.49 3.66
N VAL A 100 11.30 -11.63 2.34
CA VAL A 100 10.26 -12.51 1.81
C VAL A 100 10.88 -13.75 1.16
N PRO A 101 11.00 -14.88 1.87
CA PRO A 101 11.46 -16.12 1.27
C PRO A 101 10.61 -16.51 0.06
N SER A 102 11.24 -17.03 -1.00
CA SER A 102 10.56 -17.46 -2.24
C SER A 102 9.39 -18.42 -1.96
N GLY A 103 9.54 -19.30 -0.96
CA GLY A 103 8.47 -20.21 -0.51
C GLY A 103 7.23 -19.48 0.02
N VAL A 104 7.34 -18.27 0.56
CA VAL A 104 6.18 -17.53 1.07
C VAL A 104 5.43 -16.86 -0.08
N ARG A 105 6.14 -16.37 -1.10
CA ARG A 105 5.50 -15.87 -2.35
C ARG A 105 4.71 -16.98 -3.06
N GLN A 106 5.27 -18.20 -3.11
CA GLN A 106 4.61 -19.36 -3.70
C GLN A 106 3.33 -19.74 -2.93
N LYS A 107 3.38 -19.66 -1.62
CA LYS A 107 2.22 -19.87 -0.74
C LYS A 107 1.14 -18.78 -0.94
N ALA A 108 1.51 -17.51 -1.07
CA ALA A 108 0.57 -16.43 -1.36
C ALA A 108 -0.18 -16.67 -2.68
N ARG A 109 0.55 -17.01 -3.77
CA ARG A 109 -0.04 -17.36 -5.06
C ARG A 109 -0.96 -18.58 -5.01
N ALA A 110 -0.68 -19.57 -4.14
CA ALA A 110 -1.56 -20.71 -3.95
C ALA A 110 -2.89 -20.29 -3.31
N VAL A 111 -2.83 -19.44 -2.29
CA VAL A 111 -4.04 -18.89 -1.63
C VAL A 111 -4.85 -18.02 -2.58
N GLU A 112 -4.20 -17.16 -3.38
CA GLU A 112 -4.86 -16.35 -4.41
C GLU A 112 -5.65 -17.22 -5.41
N ARG A 113 -5.02 -18.28 -5.91
CA ARG A 113 -5.68 -19.21 -6.84
C ARG A 113 -6.85 -19.97 -6.19
N ALA A 114 -6.71 -20.33 -4.91
CA ALA A 114 -7.80 -20.96 -4.17
C ALA A 114 -9.01 -20.02 -4.03
N TYR A 115 -8.79 -18.75 -3.67
CA TYR A 115 -9.87 -17.75 -3.66
C TYR A 115 -10.50 -17.61 -5.05
N ALA A 116 -9.66 -17.47 -6.09
CA ALA A 116 -10.14 -17.34 -7.47
C ALA A 116 -11.05 -18.48 -7.89
N LYS A 117 -10.67 -19.73 -7.58
CA LYS A 117 -11.43 -20.94 -7.93
C LYS A 117 -12.73 -21.02 -7.14
N VAL A 118 -12.64 -21.01 -5.81
CA VAL A 118 -13.80 -21.25 -4.92
C VAL A 118 -14.84 -20.15 -5.08
N GLU A 119 -14.44 -18.88 -5.11
CA GLU A 119 -15.39 -17.77 -5.29
C GLU A 119 -16.01 -17.74 -6.71
N SER A 120 -15.30 -18.30 -7.72
CA SER A 120 -15.88 -18.50 -9.04
C SER A 120 -16.99 -19.54 -9.05
N GLU A 121 -16.75 -20.64 -8.33
CA GLU A 121 -17.71 -21.75 -8.25
C GLU A 121 -18.93 -21.37 -7.40
N LEU A 122 -18.71 -20.65 -6.30
CA LEU A 122 -19.78 -20.29 -5.36
C LEU A 122 -20.57 -19.04 -5.76
N GLY A 123 -20.01 -18.16 -6.59
CA GLY A 123 -20.62 -16.87 -6.94
C GLY A 123 -20.69 -15.87 -5.77
N ARG A 124 -20.07 -16.17 -4.63
CA ARG A 124 -19.99 -15.37 -3.40
C ARG A 124 -18.59 -15.41 -2.80
N SER A 125 -18.32 -14.53 -1.84
CA SER A 125 -17.08 -14.60 -1.04
C SER A 125 -16.97 -15.93 -0.31
N ALA A 126 -15.79 -16.58 -0.42
CA ALA A 126 -15.50 -17.85 0.25
C ALA A 126 -15.22 -17.65 1.75
N THR A 127 -15.58 -18.65 2.56
CA THR A 127 -15.19 -18.70 3.98
C THR A 127 -13.78 -19.24 4.14
N ASP A 128 -13.19 -19.04 5.34
CA ASP A 128 -11.85 -19.57 5.65
C ASP A 128 -11.82 -21.10 5.60
N GLU A 129 -12.92 -21.75 6.00
CA GLU A 129 -13.07 -23.20 5.97
C GLU A 129 -13.10 -23.74 4.53
N GLU A 130 -13.78 -23.02 3.61
CA GLU A 130 -13.86 -23.40 2.21
C GLU A 130 -12.50 -23.28 1.53
N ILE A 131 -11.74 -22.23 1.82
CA ILE A 131 -10.39 -22.06 1.29
C ILE A 131 -9.41 -23.06 1.92
N ALA A 132 -9.51 -23.34 3.22
CA ALA A 132 -8.72 -24.36 3.87
C ALA A 132 -8.94 -25.73 3.23
N LEU A 133 -10.19 -26.08 2.95
CA LEU A 133 -10.57 -27.33 2.28
C LEU A 133 -9.95 -27.42 0.87
N GLU A 134 -10.04 -26.37 0.07
CA GLU A 134 -9.45 -26.33 -1.28
C GLU A 134 -7.93 -26.47 -1.25
N LEU A 135 -7.27 -25.94 -0.21
CA LEU A 135 -5.82 -26.05 -0.01
C LEU A 135 -5.40 -27.37 0.68
N GLY A 136 -6.36 -28.24 1.07
CA GLY A 136 -6.09 -29.51 1.73
C GLY A 136 -5.54 -29.35 3.16
N MET A 137 -5.92 -28.31 3.90
CA MET A 137 -5.44 -28.03 5.25
C MET A 137 -6.59 -27.80 6.24
N SER A 138 -6.30 -27.90 7.56
CA SER A 138 -7.30 -27.55 8.56
C SER A 138 -7.49 -26.04 8.67
N PRO A 139 -8.66 -25.56 9.15
CA PRO A 139 -8.91 -24.13 9.36
C PRO A 139 -7.86 -23.46 10.26
N GLU A 140 -7.37 -24.15 11.29
CA GLU A 140 -6.32 -23.66 12.19
C GLU A 140 -4.97 -23.56 11.46
N ALA A 141 -4.66 -24.52 10.57
CA ALA A 141 -3.47 -24.48 9.74
C ALA A 141 -3.54 -23.32 8.75
N PHE A 142 -4.72 -23.07 8.17
CA PHE A 142 -4.94 -21.93 7.27
C PHE A 142 -4.81 -20.59 8.01
N ALA A 143 -5.34 -20.46 9.23
CA ALA A 143 -5.16 -19.25 10.04
C ALA A 143 -3.68 -18.96 10.33
N ARG A 144 -2.88 -19.99 10.69
CA ARG A 144 -1.42 -19.85 10.83
C ARG A 144 -0.73 -19.48 9.51
N HIS A 145 -1.20 -20.04 8.40
CA HIS A 145 -0.71 -19.75 7.07
C HIS A 145 -0.94 -18.29 6.70
N LEU A 146 -2.14 -17.75 6.91
CA LEU A 146 -2.45 -16.33 6.73
C LEU A 146 -1.59 -15.43 7.63
N SER A 147 -1.31 -15.83 8.87
CA SER A 147 -0.41 -15.08 9.74
C SER A 147 1.02 -15.01 9.19
N THR A 148 1.50 -16.07 8.54
CA THR A 148 2.80 -16.10 7.87
C THR A 148 2.80 -15.21 6.63
N LEU A 149 1.68 -15.15 5.90
CA LEU A 149 1.52 -14.32 4.71
C LEU A 149 1.33 -12.84 5.05
N SER A 150 0.83 -12.50 6.24
CA SER A 150 0.56 -11.12 6.67
C SER A 150 1.79 -10.21 6.61
N GLY A 151 2.98 -10.77 6.47
CA GLY A 151 4.19 -10.02 6.28
C GLY A 151 4.71 -9.91 4.85
N THR A 152 4.10 -10.60 3.91
CA THR A 152 4.64 -10.70 2.55
C THR A 152 3.84 -9.95 1.52
N ILE A 153 2.61 -9.58 1.84
CA ILE A 153 1.73 -8.86 0.94
C ILE A 153 1.84 -7.36 1.21
N LEU A 154 3.01 -6.81 0.90
CA LEU A 154 3.20 -5.38 0.68
C LEU A 154 2.63 -5.02 -0.69
N VAL A 155 1.31 -5.06 -0.83
CA VAL A 155 0.66 -4.61 -2.05
C VAL A 155 0.02 -3.27 -1.79
N SER A 156 0.48 -2.27 -2.53
CA SER A 156 -0.30 -1.06 -2.73
C SER A 156 -1.51 -1.39 -3.60
N LEU A 157 -2.66 -0.78 -3.34
CA LEU A 157 -3.75 -0.80 -4.32
C LEU A 157 -3.29 -0.26 -5.68
N ASP A 158 -2.32 0.65 -5.67
CA ASP A 158 -1.67 1.18 -6.88
C ASP A 158 -0.82 0.12 -7.61
N GLU A 159 -0.24 -0.86 -6.89
CA GLU A 159 0.52 -1.97 -7.48
C GLU A 159 -0.36 -3.12 -7.98
N LEU A 160 -1.62 -3.19 -7.59
CA LEU A 160 -2.55 -4.22 -8.10
C LEU A 160 -2.81 -4.10 -9.61
N TRP A 161 -2.51 -2.93 -10.19
CA TRP A 161 -2.68 -2.64 -11.61
C TRP A 161 -1.40 -2.79 -12.45
N VAL A 162 -0.26 -2.98 -11.81
CA VAL A 162 1.00 -3.21 -12.52
C VAL A 162 1.08 -4.70 -12.87
N THR A 163 0.68 -5.03 -14.08
CA THR A 163 0.99 -6.34 -14.68
C THR A 163 2.51 -6.46 -14.84
N GLU A 164 3.07 -7.58 -14.41
CA GLU A 164 4.39 -8.03 -14.88
C GLU A 164 4.29 -8.31 -16.39
N VAL A 165 4.45 -7.27 -17.19
CA VAL A 165 4.86 -7.42 -18.58
C VAL A 165 6.38 -7.53 -18.52
N GLU A 166 6.90 -8.74 -18.69
CA GLU A 166 8.34 -8.95 -18.88
C GLU A 166 8.78 -8.10 -20.08
N GLY A 167 9.57 -7.06 -19.81
CA GLY A 167 10.35 -6.37 -20.83
C GLY A 167 10.08 -4.88 -21.03
N ASP A 168 9.24 -4.22 -20.26
CA ASP A 168 9.11 -2.77 -20.35
C ASP A 168 9.20 -2.10 -18.97
N ASP A 169 9.90 -0.96 -18.89
CA ASP A 169 10.04 -0.17 -17.65
C ASP A 169 8.66 0.19 -17.13
N GLY A 170 8.20 -0.58 -16.11
CA GLY A 170 6.87 -0.45 -15.56
C GLY A 170 6.54 0.99 -15.22
N ILE A 171 5.48 1.52 -15.83
CA ILE A 171 4.93 2.85 -15.54
C ILE A 171 4.60 2.89 -14.04
N ARG A 172 5.44 3.58 -13.26
CA ARG A 172 5.18 3.79 -11.83
C ARG A 172 3.98 4.71 -11.68
N ALA A 173 3.13 4.49 -10.68
CA ALA A 173 2.00 5.38 -10.38
C ALA A 173 2.42 6.86 -10.25
N ILE A 174 3.70 7.12 -9.99
CA ILE A 174 4.30 8.45 -9.94
C ILE A 174 4.49 9.09 -11.33
N ASP A 175 4.59 8.26 -12.39
CA ASP A 175 4.67 8.71 -13.79
C ASP A 175 3.29 9.05 -14.35
N MET A 176 2.21 8.73 -13.60
CA MET A 176 0.82 9.10 -13.87
C MET A 176 0.43 10.46 -13.28
N ILE A 177 1.37 11.23 -12.73
CA ILE A 177 1.14 12.66 -12.45
C ILE A 177 1.27 13.39 -13.78
N GLU A 178 0.21 13.35 -14.55
CA GLU A 178 0.11 14.03 -15.82
C GLU A 178 0.18 15.55 -15.65
N ASP A 179 0.85 16.17 -16.62
CA ASP A 179 0.66 17.59 -16.94
C ASP A 179 -0.85 17.81 -17.26
N PRO A 180 -1.58 18.63 -16.48
CA PRO A 180 -3.00 18.86 -16.71
C PRO A 180 -3.34 19.48 -18.07
N ALA A 181 -2.35 19.78 -18.91
CA ALA A 181 -2.52 20.35 -20.23
C ALA A 181 -2.69 19.33 -21.38
N ALA A 182 -2.48 18.02 -21.12
CA ALA A 182 -2.57 16.99 -22.15
C ALA A 182 -3.59 15.91 -21.77
N ALA A 183 -4.87 16.24 -21.73
CA ALA A 183 -5.93 15.26 -21.51
C ALA A 183 -6.15 14.43 -22.80
N ASP A 184 -5.58 13.22 -22.83
CA ASP A 184 -5.92 12.20 -23.82
C ASP A 184 -7.29 11.59 -23.42
N PRO A 185 -8.35 11.75 -24.24
CA PRO A 185 -9.68 11.26 -23.93
C PRO A 185 -9.76 9.73 -23.77
N GLU A 186 -8.93 8.98 -24.48
CA GLU A 186 -8.85 7.51 -24.40
C GLU A 186 -8.35 7.08 -23.03
N ARG A 187 -7.32 7.75 -22.52
CA ARG A 187 -6.73 7.52 -21.19
C ARG A 187 -7.67 7.87 -20.04
N LEU A 188 -8.49 8.93 -20.20
CA LEU A 188 -9.50 9.28 -19.20
C LEU A 188 -10.60 8.20 -19.09
N VAL A 189 -11.03 7.63 -20.20
CA VAL A 189 -12.01 6.53 -20.21
C VAL A 189 -11.40 5.28 -19.54
N GLU A 190 -10.16 4.95 -19.86
CA GLU A 190 -9.47 3.80 -19.26
C GLU A 190 -9.31 3.93 -17.74
N ILE A 191 -8.93 5.10 -17.24
CA ILE A 191 -8.84 5.39 -15.81
C ILE A 191 -10.21 5.24 -15.12
N GLU A 192 -11.27 5.75 -15.74
CA GLU A 192 -12.62 5.66 -15.18
C GLU A 192 -13.13 4.21 -15.17
N ASP A 193 -12.84 3.43 -16.19
CA ASP A 193 -13.20 2.01 -16.23
C ASP A 193 -12.42 1.20 -15.18
N ARG A 194 -11.12 1.48 -14.98
CA ARG A 194 -10.32 0.89 -13.90
C ARG A 194 -10.91 1.22 -12.53
N LYS A 195 -11.29 2.47 -12.28
CA LYS A 195 -11.96 2.88 -11.03
C LYS A 195 -13.26 2.12 -10.81
N ARG A 196 -14.08 1.94 -11.84
CA ARG A 196 -15.34 1.17 -11.77
C ARG A 196 -15.10 -0.30 -11.44
N VAL A 197 -14.08 -0.90 -12.03
CA VAL A 197 -13.72 -2.30 -11.75
C VAL A 197 -13.24 -2.45 -10.32
N LEU A 198 -12.38 -1.55 -9.84
CA LEU A 198 -11.92 -1.56 -8.45
C LEU A 198 -13.07 -1.35 -7.46
N ALA A 199 -13.97 -0.42 -7.74
CA ALA A 199 -15.15 -0.20 -6.91
C ALA A 199 -16.01 -1.47 -6.79
N ARG A 200 -16.29 -2.16 -7.91
CA ARG A 200 -17.01 -3.45 -7.91
C ARG A 200 -16.27 -4.55 -7.14
N ALA A 201 -14.94 -4.58 -7.22
CA ALA A 201 -14.14 -5.53 -6.45
C ALA A 201 -14.24 -5.28 -4.95
N ILE A 202 -14.18 -4.01 -4.53
CA ILE A 202 -14.32 -3.60 -3.13
C ILE A 202 -15.75 -3.92 -2.61
N ASP A 203 -16.78 -3.68 -3.40
CA ASP A 203 -18.17 -3.97 -3.02
C ASP A 203 -18.43 -5.48 -2.80
N ARG A 204 -17.66 -6.35 -3.45
CA ARG A 204 -17.74 -7.80 -3.25
C ARG A 204 -17.04 -8.31 -1.99
N LEU A 205 -16.21 -7.48 -1.35
CA LEU A 205 -15.58 -7.87 -0.11
C LEU A 205 -16.61 -8.04 1.03
N PRO A 206 -16.41 -8.99 1.95
CA PRO A 206 -17.16 -9.06 3.19
C PRO A 206 -17.12 -7.72 3.93
N GLU A 207 -18.22 -7.38 4.62
CA GLU A 207 -18.39 -6.07 5.26
C GLU A 207 -17.20 -5.62 6.12
N ARG A 208 -16.65 -6.52 6.93
CA ARG A 208 -15.49 -6.22 7.79
C ARG A 208 -14.22 -5.91 7.00
N GLU A 209 -14.01 -6.61 5.89
CA GLU A 209 -12.86 -6.38 5.01
C GLU A 209 -13.03 -5.08 4.24
N ARG A 210 -14.22 -4.82 3.72
CA ARG A 210 -14.56 -3.55 3.04
C ARG A 210 -14.40 -2.36 3.98
N MET A 211 -14.89 -2.47 5.22
CA MET A 211 -14.71 -1.43 6.23
C MET A 211 -13.23 -1.17 6.53
N LEU A 212 -12.42 -2.24 6.68
CA LEU A 212 -10.99 -2.09 6.90
C LEU A 212 -10.30 -1.40 5.72
N VAL A 213 -10.62 -1.78 4.48
CA VAL A 213 -10.05 -1.16 3.28
C VAL A 213 -10.40 0.33 3.23
N ALA A 214 -11.64 0.71 3.54
CA ALA A 214 -12.06 2.10 3.59
C ALA A 214 -11.31 2.89 4.68
N LEU A 215 -11.23 2.38 5.90
CA LEU A 215 -10.53 3.04 7.01
C LEU A 215 -9.02 3.20 6.72
N TYR A 216 -8.42 2.21 6.09
CA TYR A 216 -6.99 2.24 5.79
C TYR A 216 -6.64 3.13 4.59
N HIS A 217 -7.34 2.95 3.45
CA HIS A 217 -6.98 3.63 2.19
C HIS A 217 -7.66 4.99 2.02
N TYR A 218 -8.91 5.14 2.44
CA TYR A 218 -9.67 6.38 2.28
C TYR A 218 -9.49 7.32 3.49
N GLU A 219 -9.69 6.83 4.72
CA GLU A 219 -9.51 7.63 5.93
C GLU A 219 -8.04 7.76 6.36
N GLY A 220 -7.15 6.92 5.81
CA GLY A 220 -5.72 6.99 6.06
C GLY A 220 -5.29 6.56 7.47
N LEU A 221 -6.07 5.75 8.16
CA LEU A 221 -5.79 5.34 9.54
C LEU A 221 -4.69 4.29 9.63
N THR A 222 -3.94 4.31 10.74
CA THR A 222 -2.94 3.29 11.09
C THR A 222 -3.59 2.01 11.61
N ALA A 223 -2.85 0.89 11.63
CA ALA A 223 -3.29 -0.38 12.21
C ALA A 223 -3.77 -0.23 13.67
N LYS A 224 -3.10 0.62 14.43
CA LYS A 224 -3.41 0.89 15.84
C LYS A 224 -4.76 1.59 15.98
N GLU A 225 -5.01 2.64 15.19
CA GLU A 225 -6.26 3.38 15.19
C GLU A 225 -7.43 2.49 14.74
N ILE A 226 -7.22 1.71 13.66
CA ILE A 226 -8.24 0.78 13.15
C ILE A 226 -8.54 -0.31 14.19
N SER A 227 -7.53 -0.83 14.91
CA SER A 227 -7.74 -1.84 15.94
C SER A 227 -8.64 -1.35 17.08
N VAL A 228 -8.50 -0.08 17.46
CA VAL A 228 -9.37 0.57 18.46
C VAL A 228 -10.79 0.72 17.93
N LEU A 229 -10.95 1.20 16.69
CA LEU A 229 -12.28 1.42 16.08
C LEU A 229 -13.04 0.11 15.86
N MET A 230 -12.36 -0.94 15.40
CA MET A 230 -12.99 -2.23 15.10
C MET A 230 -13.06 -3.17 16.31
N GLY A 231 -12.44 -2.82 17.44
CA GLY A 231 -12.45 -3.63 18.67
C GLY A 231 -11.70 -4.96 18.53
N ILE A 232 -10.66 -5.05 17.67
CA ILE A 232 -9.87 -6.26 17.43
C ILE A 232 -8.38 -5.96 17.51
N SER A 233 -7.55 -6.98 17.76
CA SER A 233 -6.10 -6.82 17.88
C SER A 233 -5.46 -6.38 16.56
N GLN A 234 -4.30 -5.70 16.63
CA GLN A 234 -3.53 -5.30 15.46
C GLN A 234 -3.13 -6.50 14.58
N SER A 235 -2.79 -7.63 15.19
CA SER A 235 -2.51 -8.87 14.47
C SER A 235 -3.73 -9.32 13.65
N ARG A 236 -4.94 -9.20 14.21
CA ARG A 236 -6.18 -9.54 13.48
C ARG A 236 -6.48 -8.54 12.37
N ILE A 237 -6.14 -7.26 12.55
CA ILE A 237 -6.20 -6.24 11.48
C ILE A 237 -5.28 -6.65 10.32
N SER A 238 -4.01 -7.02 10.59
CA SER A 238 -3.07 -7.45 9.56
C SER A 238 -3.57 -8.69 8.80
N GLN A 239 -4.11 -9.68 9.49
CA GLN A 239 -4.70 -10.86 8.85
C GLN A 239 -5.90 -10.51 7.97
N LEU A 240 -6.78 -9.62 8.45
CA LEU A 240 -7.96 -9.18 7.72
C LEU A 240 -7.56 -8.38 6.47
N HIS A 241 -6.56 -7.50 6.60
CA HIS A 241 -6.00 -6.74 5.49
C HIS A 241 -5.39 -7.67 4.42
N THR A 242 -4.55 -8.62 4.85
CA THR A 242 -3.95 -9.62 3.96
C THR A 242 -5.03 -10.37 3.17
N ARG A 243 -6.09 -10.81 3.85
CA ARG A 243 -7.21 -11.53 3.21
C ARG A 243 -7.94 -10.65 2.19
N ALA A 244 -8.24 -9.39 2.56
CA ALA A 244 -8.87 -8.45 1.65
C ALA A 244 -8.03 -8.22 0.39
N MET A 245 -6.71 -8.04 0.54
CA MET A 245 -5.79 -7.84 -0.58
C MET A 245 -5.71 -9.07 -1.50
N LEU A 246 -5.66 -10.29 -0.93
CA LEU A 246 -5.66 -11.54 -1.72
C LEU A 246 -6.93 -11.69 -2.55
N ARG A 247 -8.10 -11.37 -1.97
CA ARG A 247 -9.37 -11.38 -2.69
C ARG A 247 -9.44 -10.33 -3.80
N LEU A 248 -9.04 -9.10 -3.49
CA LEU A 248 -9.00 -8.04 -4.50
C LEU A 248 -8.09 -8.43 -5.67
N ARG A 249 -6.88 -8.93 -5.38
CA ARG A 249 -5.95 -9.38 -6.42
C ARG A 249 -6.54 -10.52 -7.25
N SER A 250 -7.15 -11.51 -6.61
CA SER A 250 -7.83 -12.61 -7.29
C SER A 250 -8.93 -12.12 -8.23
N TYR A 251 -9.74 -11.17 -7.79
CA TYR A 251 -10.81 -10.60 -8.60
C TYR A 251 -10.28 -9.79 -9.78
N LEU A 252 -9.31 -8.93 -9.55
CA LEU A 252 -8.73 -8.05 -10.57
C LEU A 252 -7.94 -8.84 -11.63
N ALA A 253 -7.22 -9.89 -11.25
CA ALA A 253 -6.51 -10.77 -12.18
C ALA A 253 -7.44 -11.44 -13.20
N ARG A 254 -8.67 -11.82 -12.80
CA ARG A 254 -9.68 -12.34 -13.75
C ARG A 254 -10.13 -11.28 -14.74
N TYR A 255 -10.35 -10.05 -14.26
CA TYR A 255 -10.83 -8.99 -15.13
C TYR A 255 -9.83 -8.59 -16.20
N GLN A 256 -8.53 -8.71 -15.89
CA GLN A 256 -7.46 -8.50 -16.88
C GLN A 256 -7.45 -9.58 -17.96
N HIS A 257 -7.82 -10.81 -17.63
CA HIS A 257 -7.90 -11.90 -18.62
C HIS A 257 -9.12 -11.78 -19.53
N ASP A 258 -10.20 -11.13 -19.06
CA ASP A 258 -11.42 -10.92 -19.85
C ASP A 258 -11.32 -9.70 -20.80
N LEU A 259 -10.29 -8.84 -20.62
CA LEU A 259 -10.02 -7.64 -21.43
C LEU A 259 -8.86 -7.84 -22.43
N ALA A 260 -8.10 -8.94 -22.35
CA ALA A 260 -7.01 -9.31 -23.25
C ALA A 260 -7.52 -10.29 -24.34
#